data_6fd3050dd848bcb0776e267f2289e81a
#
_entry.id   6fd3050dd848bcb0776e267f2289e81a
#
_cell.length_a   1.000
_cell.length_b   1.000
_cell.length_c   1.000
_cell.angle_alpha   90.00
_cell.angle_beta   90.00
_cell.angle_gamma   90.00
#
_symmetry.space_group_name_H-M   'P 1'
#
loop_
_entity.id
_entity.type
_entity.pdbx_description
1 polymer ?
#
loop_
_entity_poly.entity_id
_entity_poly.type
_entity_poly.pdbx_seq_one_letter_code
_entity_poly.pdbx_strand_id
1 'polypeptide(L)'
;MTLQIGDPAPDFTLPNEKEEPVTLSSLKGQRVVIYFYPKDATPGCTKEACNFRDRWDQFEAHGIRVLGISKDNAASHTRFISKQELPFTLLTDVEPCLVASAYESYGLKKFMGREYMGMMRHTFVVDAQGNLELIYRKVKAEVMADQILKDLGLS
;
A
#
# COMPACT_ATOMS: atom_id res chain seq x y z
N MET A 1 6.25 -13.97 14.79
CA MET A 1 6.18 -12.74 15.62
C MET A 1 5.47 -11.65 14.83
N THR A 2 4.67 -10.87 15.53
CA THR A 2 3.91 -9.80 14.91
C THR A 2 4.78 -8.56 14.70
N LEU A 3 4.69 -7.96 13.53
CA LEU A 3 5.38 -6.69 13.24
C LEU A 3 4.86 -5.59 14.17
N GLN A 4 5.78 -4.75 14.65
CA GLN A 4 5.48 -3.66 15.57
C GLN A 4 6.13 -2.36 15.08
N ILE A 5 5.59 -1.24 15.54
CA ILE A 5 6.20 0.07 15.31
C ILE A 5 7.63 0.04 15.85
N GLY A 6 8.57 0.50 15.04
CA GLY A 6 10.00 0.49 15.34
C GLY A 6 10.75 -0.67 14.73
N ASP A 7 10.05 -1.73 14.30
CA ASP A 7 10.71 -2.85 13.63
C ASP A 7 11.20 -2.44 12.24
N PRO A 8 12.29 -3.04 11.74
CA PRO A 8 12.66 -2.84 10.35
C PRO A 8 11.53 -3.29 9.43
N ALA A 9 11.17 -2.46 8.45
CA ALA A 9 10.18 -2.85 7.44
C ALA A 9 10.81 -3.94 6.55
N PRO A 10 10.12 -5.07 6.34
CA PRO A 10 10.64 -6.09 5.43
C PRO A 10 10.94 -5.50 4.05
N ASP A 11 12.17 -5.68 3.58
CA ASP A 11 12.58 -5.18 2.26
C ASP A 11 11.95 -6.02 1.16
N PHE A 12 11.78 -5.42 -0.01
CA PHE A 12 11.23 -6.12 -1.17
C PHE A 12 11.64 -5.44 -2.46
N THR A 13 11.51 -6.18 -3.55
CA THR A 13 11.60 -5.65 -4.91
C THR A 13 10.40 -6.21 -5.67
N LEU A 14 9.54 -5.31 -6.14
CA LEU A 14 8.34 -5.67 -6.90
C LEU A 14 8.23 -4.81 -8.15
N PRO A 15 7.67 -5.37 -9.24
CA PRO A 15 7.46 -4.59 -10.47
C PRO A 15 6.31 -3.60 -10.31
N ASN A 16 6.45 -2.43 -10.93
CA ASN A 16 5.38 -1.45 -11.00
C ASN A 16 4.50 -1.68 -12.23
N GLU A 17 3.60 -0.73 -12.53
CA GLU A 17 2.68 -0.81 -13.68
C GLU A 17 3.41 -0.79 -15.04
N LYS A 18 4.67 -0.40 -15.05
CA LYS A 18 5.52 -0.41 -16.26
C LYS A 18 6.48 -1.59 -16.27
N GLU A 19 6.29 -2.54 -15.35
CA GLU A 19 7.13 -3.70 -15.14
C GLU A 19 8.58 -3.35 -14.78
N GLU A 20 8.79 -2.18 -14.21
CA GLU A 20 10.09 -1.74 -13.70
C GLU A 20 10.21 -2.10 -12.22
N PRO A 21 11.38 -2.58 -11.76
CA PRO A 21 11.54 -2.98 -10.37
C PRO A 21 11.55 -1.78 -9.43
N VAL A 22 10.83 -1.91 -8.31
CA VAL A 22 10.84 -0.94 -7.22
C VAL A 22 11.32 -1.65 -5.96
N THR A 23 12.39 -1.17 -5.38
CA THR A 23 12.99 -1.76 -4.18
C THR A 23 12.81 -0.81 -3.01
N LEU A 24 12.20 -1.30 -1.91
CA LEU A 24 11.91 -0.46 -0.76
C LEU A 24 13.19 0.17 -0.18
N SER A 25 14.25 -0.61 -0.01
CA SER A 25 15.51 -0.11 0.58
C SER A 25 16.14 1.01 -0.23
N SER A 26 15.86 1.11 -1.53
CA SER A 26 16.37 2.20 -2.36
C SER A 26 15.66 3.53 -2.10
N LEU A 27 14.56 3.51 -1.35
CA LEU A 27 13.77 4.70 -1.03
C LEU A 27 14.10 5.27 0.35
N LYS A 28 15.13 4.77 1.04
CA LYS A 28 15.58 5.32 2.31
C LYS A 28 15.93 6.80 2.15
N GLY A 29 15.65 7.58 3.19
CA GLY A 29 15.82 9.03 3.15
C GLY A 29 14.49 9.76 3.03
N GLN A 30 13.40 9.03 2.79
CA GLN A 30 12.05 9.59 2.73
C GLN A 30 11.06 8.62 3.36
N ARG A 31 9.93 9.14 3.81
CA ARG A 31 8.84 8.29 4.28
C ARG A 31 8.17 7.60 3.10
N VAL A 32 7.73 6.36 3.32
CA VAL A 32 7.02 5.58 2.31
C VAL A 32 5.74 5.04 2.93
N VAL A 33 4.61 5.31 2.30
CA VAL A 33 3.34 4.68 2.65
C VAL A 33 3.19 3.45 1.76
N ILE A 34 2.99 2.30 2.38
CA ILE A 34 2.74 1.05 1.68
C ILE A 34 1.33 0.61 2.07
N TYR A 35 0.43 0.53 1.09
CA TYR A 35 -0.90 0.01 1.37
C TYR A 35 -1.19 -1.22 0.52
N PHE A 36 -1.58 -2.29 1.20
CA PHE A 36 -2.02 -3.54 0.55
C PHE A 36 -3.52 -3.47 0.35
N TYR A 37 -3.99 -3.91 -0.82
CA TYR A 37 -5.42 -3.91 -1.12
C TYR A 37 -5.78 -5.12 -1.97
N PRO A 38 -7.04 -5.61 -1.87
CA PRO A 38 -7.42 -6.88 -2.49
C PRO A 38 -7.40 -6.90 -4.01
N LYS A 39 -7.91 -5.85 -4.68
CA LYS A 39 -8.07 -5.91 -6.14
C LYS A 39 -8.34 -4.53 -6.74
N ASP A 40 -7.69 -4.24 -7.88
CA ASP A 40 -7.92 -3.02 -8.65
C ASP A 40 -9.40 -2.87 -9.03
N ALA A 41 -9.85 -1.62 -9.12
CA ALA A 41 -11.17 -1.24 -9.63
C ALA A 41 -12.38 -1.73 -8.82
N THR A 42 -12.16 -2.31 -7.65
CA THR A 42 -13.27 -2.61 -6.73
C THR A 42 -13.65 -1.34 -5.96
N PRO A 43 -14.92 -1.22 -5.46
CA PRO A 43 -15.37 0.02 -4.82
C PRO A 43 -14.51 0.50 -3.65
N GLY A 44 -14.16 -0.39 -2.73
CA GLY A 44 -13.34 -0.01 -1.57
C GLY A 44 -11.92 0.38 -1.96
N CYS A 45 -11.30 -0.36 -2.87
CA CYS A 45 -9.95 -0.07 -3.34
C CYS A 45 -9.90 1.23 -4.15
N THR A 46 -10.96 1.51 -4.91
CA THR A 46 -11.08 2.77 -5.64
C THR A 46 -11.18 3.95 -4.67
N LYS A 47 -11.99 3.83 -3.62
CA LYS A 47 -12.12 4.88 -2.61
C LYS A 47 -10.79 5.18 -1.93
N GLU A 48 -10.04 4.15 -1.57
CA GLU A 48 -8.74 4.32 -0.92
C GLU A 48 -7.74 5.01 -1.86
N ALA A 49 -7.64 4.52 -3.09
CA ALA A 49 -6.73 5.12 -4.08
C ALA A 49 -7.08 6.59 -4.34
N CYS A 50 -8.38 6.90 -4.48
CA CYS A 50 -8.84 8.26 -4.71
C CYS A 50 -8.59 9.17 -3.50
N ASN A 51 -8.68 8.65 -2.28
CA ASN A 51 -8.35 9.44 -1.09
C ASN A 51 -6.87 9.83 -1.11
N PHE A 52 -5.97 8.91 -1.44
CA PHE A 52 -4.55 9.23 -1.61
C PHE A 52 -4.34 10.23 -2.74
N ARG A 53 -5.01 10.04 -3.88
CA ARG A 53 -4.93 10.96 -5.02
C ARG A 53 -5.34 12.37 -4.60
N ASP A 54 -6.46 12.50 -3.91
CA ASP A 54 -7.01 13.80 -3.54
C ASP A 54 -6.15 14.52 -2.49
N ARG A 55 -5.30 13.80 -1.78
CA ARG A 55 -4.36 14.37 -0.80
C ARG A 55 -2.92 14.34 -1.30
N TRP A 56 -2.71 14.03 -2.57
CA TRP A 56 -1.36 13.86 -3.13
C TRP A 56 -0.47 15.07 -2.93
N ASP A 57 -1.00 16.28 -3.08
CA ASP A 57 -0.22 17.50 -2.90
C ASP A 57 0.43 17.55 -1.51
N GLN A 58 -0.27 17.09 -0.49
CA GLN A 58 0.24 17.08 0.88
C GLN A 58 1.33 16.03 1.07
N PHE A 59 1.14 14.83 0.51
CA PHE A 59 2.18 13.80 0.56
C PHE A 59 3.44 14.25 -0.18
N GLU A 60 3.28 14.77 -1.38
CA GLU A 60 4.40 15.24 -2.19
C GLU A 60 5.13 16.40 -1.52
N ALA A 61 4.40 17.35 -0.94
CA ALA A 61 4.99 18.49 -0.25
C ALA A 61 5.88 18.07 0.94
N HIS A 62 5.58 16.94 1.55
CA HIS A 62 6.35 16.40 2.68
C HIS A 62 7.32 15.30 2.26
N GLY A 63 7.53 15.10 0.96
CA GLY A 63 8.47 14.10 0.45
C GLY A 63 8.07 12.66 0.74
N ILE A 64 6.77 12.36 0.85
CA ILE A 64 6.28 11.02 1.17
C ILE A 64 5.91 10.28 -0.12
N ARG A 65 6.46 9.08 -0.31
CA ARG A 65 6.10 8.20 -1.41
C ARG A 65 4.90 7.34 -1.02
N VAL A 66 4.05 7.03 -1.98
CA VAL A 66 2.91 6.12 -1.78
C VAL A 66 3.03 4.96 -2.76
N LEU A 67 2.99 3.75 -2.24
CA LEU A 67 3.04 2.51 -3.02
C LEU A 67 1.81 1.68 -2.69
N GLY A 68 0.97 1.43 -3.67
CA GLY A 68 -0.15 0.49 -3.52
C GLY A 68 0.29 -0.89 -4.01
N ILE A 69 -0.07 -1.94 -3.29
CA ILE A 69 0.34 -3.31 -3.61
C ILE A 69 -0.86 -4.24 -3.65
N SER A 70 -1.05 -4.91 -4.77
CA SER A 70 -2.02 -6.00 -4.90
C SER A 70 -1.41 -7.10 -5.75
N LYS A 71 -2.16 -8.18 -6.00
CA LYS A 71 -1.69 -9.25 -6.87
C LYS A 71 -2.07 -9.04 -8.35
N ASP A 72 -2.75 -7.94 -8.66
CA ASP A 72 -3.12 -7.62 -10.03
C ASP A 72 -1.88 -7.37 -10.89
N ASN A 73 -1.99 -7.66 -12.19
CA ASN A 73 -0.87 -7.50 -13.11
C ASN A 73 -0.68 -6.05 -13.57
N ALA A 74 0.41 -5.81 -14.29
CA ALA A 74 0.76 -4.47 -14.77
C ALA A 74 -0.32 -3.86 -15.66
N ALA A 75 -0.96 -4.66 -16.51
CA ALA A 75 -2.02 -4.16 -17.39
C ALA A 75 -3.23 -3.68 -16.59
N SER A 76 -3.63 -4.42 -15.55
CA SER A 76 -4.70 -4.03 -14.65
C SER A 76 -4.35 -2.74 -13.93
N HIS A 77 -3.16 -2.65 -13.36
CA HIS A 77 -2.67 -1.44 -12.68
C HIS A 77 -2.66 -0.24 -13.61
N THR A 78 -2.20 -0.41 -14.84
CA THR A 78 -2.17 0.68 -15.82
C THR A 78 -3.58 1.22 -16.10
N ARG A 79 -4.55 0.33 -16.29
CA ARG A 79 -5.95 0.74 -16.50
C ARG A 79 -6.51 1.48 -15.30
N PHE A 80 -6.23 0.99 -14.09
CA PHE A 80 -6.72 1.60 -12.85
C PHE A 80 -6.12 2.99 -12.64
N ILE A 81 -4.80 3.11 -12.80
CA ILE A 81 -4.10 4.39 -12.71
C ILE A 81 -4.67 5.39 -13.72
N SER A 82 -4.85 4.96 -14.98
CA SER A 82 -5.36 5.82 -16.03
C SER A 82 -6.79 6.28 -15.75
N LYS A 83 -7.66 5.34 -15.37
CA LYS A 83 -9.08 5.64 -15.13
C LYS A 83 -9.28 6.58 -13.95
N GLN A 84 -8.52 6.40 -12.87
CA GLN A 84 -8.66 7.19 -11.65
C GLN A 84 -7.67 8.34 -11.58
N GLU A 85 -6.79 8.50 -12.57
CA GLU A 85 -5.77 9.55 -12.61
C GLU A 85 -4.89 9.52 -11.35
N LEU A 86 -4.40 8.32 -11.00
CA LEU A 86 -3.57 8.15 -9.81
C LEU A 86 -2.15 8.70 -10.06
N PRO A 87 -1.64 9.58 -9.19
CA PRO A 87 -0.30 10.17 -9.35
C PRO A 87 0.81 9.34 -8.74
N PHE A 88 0.51 8.15 -8.25
CA PHE A 88 1.49 7.28 -7.58
C PHE A 88 1.50 5.90 -8.21
N THR A 89 2.48 5.10 -7.80
CA THR A 89 2.78 3.80 -8.39
C THR A 89 2.02 2.66 -7.70
N LEU A 90 1.60 1.68 -8.50
CA LEU A 90 1.03 0.42 -8.02
C LEU A 90 2.00 -0.71 -8.33
N LEU A 91 2.18 -1.61 -7.37
CA LEU A 91 3.10 -2.74 -7.47
C LEU A 91 2.35 -4.06 -7.50
N THR A 92 2.95 -5.06 -8.15
CA THR A 92 2.37 -6.39 -8.25
C THR A 92 3.12 -7.38 -7.36
N ASP A 93 2.40 -8.00 -6.43
CA ASP A 93 2.89 -9.08 -5.58
C ASP A 93 2.15 -10.35 -5.97
N VAL A 94 2.67 -11.07 -6.97
CA VAL A 94 2.00 -12.27 -7.51
C VAL A 94 1.87 -13.37 -6.46
N GLU A 95 0.84 -14.21 -6.59
CA GLU A 95 0.68 -15.36 -5.71
C GLU A 95 1.95 -16.21 -5.71
N PRO A 96 2.40 -16.66 -4.52
CA PRO A 96 1.70 -16.69 -3.23
C PRO A 96 1.83 -15.43 -2.37
N CYS A 97 2.05 -14.27 -2.95
CA CYS A 97 2.05 -12.98 -2.24
C CYS A 97 3.06 -12.95 -1.08
N LEU A 98 4.32 -13.22 -1.41
CA LEU A 98 5.39 -13.34 -0.39
C LEU A 98 5.64 -12.02 0.35
N VAL A 99 5.53 -10.88 -0.35
CA VAL A 99 5.73 -9.57 0.28
C VAL A 99 4.57 -9.28 1.23
N ALA A 100 3.33 -9.46 0.77
CA ALA A 100 2.17 -9.27 1.63
C ALA A 100 2.24 -10.19 2.86
N SER A 101 2.70 -11.43 2.68
CA SER A 101 2.88 -12.37 3.80
C SER A 101 3.92 -11.90 4.79
N ALA A 102 5.04 -11.33 4.32
CA ALA A 102 6.07 -10.76 5.18
C ALA A 102 5.53 -9.60 6.01
N TYR A 103 4.56 -8.87 5.48
CA TYR A 103 3.88 -7.77 6.17
C TYR A 103 2.62 -8.23 6.92
N GLU A 104 2.40 -9.55 7.04
CA GLU A 104 1.23 -10.12 7.73
C GLU A 104 -0.08 -9.67 7.10
N SER A 105 -0.06 -9.41 5.80
CA SER A 105 -1.18 -8.82 5.06
C SER A 105 -1.75 -9.76 4.00
N TYR A 106 -1.43 -11.05 4.09
CA TYR A 106 -2.00 -12.08 3.24
C TYR A 106 -2.39 -13.27 4.11
N GLY A 107 -3.62 -13.74 3.99
CA GLY A 107 -4.08 -14.83 4.82
C GLY A 107 -5.50 -15.24 4.50
N LEU A 108 -6.04 -16.09 5.36
CA LEU A 108 -7.38 -16.66 5.19
C LEU A 108 -8.46 -15.59 5.40
N LYS A 109 -9.33 -15.47 4.41
CA LYS A 109 -10.50 -14.57 4.48
C LYS A 109 -11.77 -15.41 4.34
N LYS A 110 -12.85 -14.93 4.95
CA LYS A 110 -14.17 -15.56 4.84
C LYS A 110 -15.16 -14.59 4.21
N PHE A 111 -15.91 -15.10 3.23
CA PHE A 111 -16.96 -14.32 2.58
C PHE A 111 -18.08 -15.25 2.14
N MET A 112 -19.29 -14.99 2.62
CA MET A 112 -20.49 -15.77 2.28
C MET A 112 -20.31 -17.28 2.46
N GLY A 113 -19.72 -17.68 3.59
CA GLY A 113 -19.51 -19.10 3.92
C GLY A 113 -18.32 -19.74 3.21
N ARG A 114 -17.59 -19.00 2.38
CA ARG A 114 -16.40 -19.50 1.70
C ARG A 114 -15.13 -18.98 2.39
N GLU A 115 -14.12 -19.84 2.47
CA GLU A 115 -12.79 -19.47 2.92
C GLU A 115 -11.85 -19.43 1.72
N TYR A 116 -11.01 -18.41 1.66
CA TYR A 116 -10.03 -18.26 0.59
C TYR A 116 -8.83 -17.46 1.07
N MET A 117 -7.67 -17.67 0.44
CA MET A 117 -6.49 -16.85 0.71
C MET A 117 -6.60 -15.54 -0.03
N GLY A 118 -6.35 -14.44 0.68
CA GLY A 118 -6.46 -13.12 0.07
C GLY A 118 -5.64 -12.08 0.78
N MET A 119 -5.45 -10.96 0.09
CA MET A 119 -4.70 -9.83 0.62
C MET A 119 -5.59 -9.02 1.56
N MET A 120 -5.06 -8.70 2.74
CA MET A 120 -5.73 -7.87 3.71
C MET A 120 -5.54 -6.40 3.35
N ARG A 121 -6.51 -5.56 3.74
CA ARG A 121 -6.39 -4.12 3.55
C ARG A 121 -5.63 -3.53 4.74
N HIS A 122 -4.30 -3.65 4.69
CA HIS A 122 -3.42 -3.11 5.71
C HIS A 122 -2.58 -1.98 5.13
N THR A 123 -2.21 -1.02 5.96
CA THR A 123 -1.40 0.11 5.54
C THR A 123 -0.27 0.31 6.53
N PHE A 124 0.92 0.59 6.02
CA PHE A 124 2.13 0.78 6.80
C PHE A 124 2.80 2.08 6.38
N VAL A 125 3.35 2.80 7.35
CA VAL A 125 4.21 3.95 7.05
C VAL A 125 5.61 3.60 7.50
N VAL A 126 6.56 3.70 6.57
CA VAL A 126 7.98 3.41 6.79
C VAL A 126 8.70 4.76 6.90
N ASP A 127 9.52 4.92 7.95
CA ASP A 127 10.26 6.17 8.15
C ASP A 127 11.49 6.25 7.23
N ALA A 128 12.20 7.37 7.30
CA ALA A 128 13.37 7.61 6.44
C ALA A 128 14.52 6.62 6.68
N GLN A 129 14.56 5.98 7.84
CA GLN A 129 15.58 5.00 8.19
C GLN A 129 15.20 3.58 7.79
N GLY A 130 13.97 3.36 7.30
CA GLY A 130 13.49 2.05 6.88
C GLY A 130 12.78 1.27 7.95
N ASN A 131 12.37 1.92 9.03
CA ASN A 131 11.65 1.27 10.13
C ASN A 131 10.16 1.60 10.07
N LEU A 132 9.32 0.70 10.61
CA LEU A 132 7.88 0.92 10.64
C LEU A 132 7.55 2.05 11.61
N GLU A 133 6.90 3.09 11.12
CA GLU A 133 6.50 4.26 11.91
C GLU A 133 5.03 4.16 12.32
N LEU A 134 4.16 3.70 11.42
CA LEU A 134 2.74 3.49 11.69
C LEU A 134 2.29 2.17 11.06
N ILE A 135 1.32 1.52 11.70
CA ILE A 135 0.74 0.26 11.24
C ILE A 135 -0.77 0.35 11.38
N TYR A 136 -1.48 0.12 10.28
CA TYR A 136 -2.94 0.13 10.27
C TYR A 136 -3.45 -1.23 9.78
N ARG A 137 -4.09 -1.99 10.68
CA ARG A 137 -4.71 -3.27 10.35
C ARG A 137 -6.23 -3.19 10.22
N LYS A 138 -6.80 -2.04 10.59
CA LYS A 138 -8.21 -1.71 10.38
C LYS A 138 -8.23 -0.41 9.60
N VAL A 139 -8.56 -0.50 8.31
CA VAL A 139 -8.47 0.62 7.38
C VAL A 139 -9.85 1.07 6.94
N LYS A 140 -10.12 2.37 7.09
CA LYS A 140 -11.27 3.01 6.46
C LYS A 140 -10.79 3.56 5.11
N ALA A 141 -11.16 2.89 4.04
CA ALA A 141 -10.63 3.19 2.70
C ALA A 141 -10.80 4.66 2.30
N GLU A 142 -11.97 5.22 2.56
CA GLU A 142 -12.32 6.58 2.11
C GLU A 142 -11.58 7.70 2.84
N VAL A 143 -10.93 7.41 3.98
CA VAL A 143 -10.25 8.44 4.79
C VAL A 143 -8.84 8.03 5.21
N MET A 144 -8.28 6.98 4.63
CA MET A 144 -6.98 6.46 5.06
C MET A 144 -5.86 7.48 4.88
N ALA A 145 -5.84 8.19 3.77
CA ALA A 145 -4.84 9.23 3.53
C ALA A 145 -4.95 10.35 4.56
N ASP A 146 -6.18 10.77 4.88
CA ASP A 146 -6.43 11.79 5.89
C ASP A 146 -5.93 11.34 7.26
N GLN A 147 -6.17 10.07 7.61
CA GLN A 147 -5.76 9.52 8.90
C GLN A 147 -4.24 9.50 9.04
N ILE A 148 -3.53 9.10 7.97
CA ILE A 148 -2.07 9.08 7.98
C ILE A 148 -1.51 10.49 8.18
N LEU A 149 -2.01 11.47 7.44
CA LEU A 149 -1.55 12.86 7.56
C LEU A 149 -1.77 13.38 8.97
N LYS A 150 -2.91 13.09 9.56
CA LYS A 150 -3.22 13.48 10.93
C LYS A 150 -2.26 12.83 11.93
N ASP A 151 -2.06 11.52 11.82
CA ASP A 151 -1.22 10.78 12.75
C ASP A 151 0.26 11.17 12.63
N LEU A 152 0.69 11.65 11.48
CA LEU A 152 2.04 12.18 11.28
C LEU A 152 2.16 13.66 11.68
N GLY A 153 1.06 14.30 12.07
CA GLY A 153 1.05 15.71 12.45
C GLY A 153 1.19 16.67 11.26
N LEU A 154 0.76 16.24 10.07
CA LEU A 154 0.95 16.99 8.82
C LEU A 154 -0.34 17.60 8.26
N SER A 155 -1.47 17.34 8.90
CA SER A 155 -2.75 17.88 8.42
C SER A 155 -3.18 19.11 9.20
#